data_2cacdc52b71243a065fe460329de0407
#
_entry.id   2cacdc52b71243a065fe460329de0407
#
_cell.length_a   1.000
_cell.length_b   1.000
_cell.length_c   1.000
_cell.angle_alpha   90.00
_cell.angle_beta   90.00
_cell.angle_gamma   90.00
#
_symmetry.space_group_name_H-M   'P 1'
#
loop_
_entity.id
_entity.type
_entity.pdbx_description
1 polymer ?
#
loop_
_entity_poly.entity_id
_entity_poly.type
_entity_poly.pdbx_seq_one_letter_code
_entity_poly.pdbx_strand_id
1 'polypeptide(L)'
;MTFGLVKHNNNSISAITTPGNLAQGKMTLLQTQTASSSSSIDFTSNIDSTYPIYLFKFINIHPASDNTGFTVGFRDGGSSYDATKTSTFFRSRQEEDGSAASLSYETSYDLAQSTDFQSLSANTLVTDNDQCFSG
;
A
#
# COMPACT_ATOMS: atom_id res chain seq x y z
N MET A 1 31.07 13.77 -31.17
CA MET A 1 30.60 12.60 -30.45
C MET A 1 29.15 12.34 -30.84
N THR A 2 28.84 11.14 -31.17
CA THR A 2 27.54 10.82 -31.68
C THR A 2 26.61 10.51 -30.53
N PHE A 3 25.55 11.15 -30.44
CA PHE A 3 24.53 10.91 -29.45
C PHE A 3 23.66 9.76 -29.88
N GLY A 4 24.26 8.61 -29.80
CA GLY A 4 23.77 7.45 -30.50
C GLY A 4 22.39 6.99 -30.08
N LEU A 5 22.03 7.21 -28.87
CA LEU A 5 20.80 6.69 -28.37
C LEU A 5 19.54 7.20 -29.11
N VAL A 6 19.65 8.43 -29.55
CA VAL A 6 18.59 9.03 -30.35
C VAL A 6 18.70 8.76 -31.80
N LYS A 7 19.77 8.14 -32.17
CA LYS A 7 19.86 7.68 -33.53
C LYS A 7 19.12 6.40 -33.66
N HIS A 8 18.37 6.36 -34.66
CA HIS A 8 17.61 5.24 -35.11
C HIS A 8 18.47 4.06 -35.60
N ASN A 9 19.73 4.05 -35.30
CA ASN A 9 20.57 2.93 -35.67
C ASN A 9 20.56 1.85 -34.58
N ASN A 10 20.63 0.64 -34.94
CA ASN A 10 20.58 -0.51 -34.05
C ASN A 10 21.73 -0.56 -33.05
N ASN A 11 22.85 0.09 -33.37
CA ASN A 11 24.03 0.14 -32.50
C ASN A 11 23.78 0.91 -31.20
N SER A 12 22.85 1.82 -31.21
CA SER A 12 22.47 2.55 -29.99
C SER A 12 21.83 1.65 -28.95
N ILE A 13 21.11 0.63 -29.38
CA ILE A 13 20.51 -0.36 -28.50
C ILE A 13 21.55 -1.38 -28.07
N SER A 14 22.45 -1.74 -28.98
CA SER A 14 23.55 -2.68 -28.68
C SER A 14 24.54 -2.10 -27.67
N ALA A 15 24.63 -0.77 -27.54
CA ALA A 15 25.49 -0.12 -26.57
C ALA A 15 24.92 -0.09 -25.17
N ILE A 16 23.70 -0.51 -24.95
CA ILE A 16 23.11 -0.67 -23.64
C ILE A 16 23.61 -1.98 -23.05
N THR A 17 24.72 -1.89 -22.35
CA THR A 17 25.38 -3.05 -21.72
C THR A 17 24.75 -3.47 -20.39
N THR A 18 23.91 -2.62 -19.83
CA THR A 18 23.24 -2.87 -18.55
C THR A 18 21.74 -2.52 -18.64
N PRO A 19 20.94 -3.39 -19.24
CA PRO A 19 19.49 -3.18 -19.33
C PRO A 19 18.78 -3.04 -17.98
N GLY A 20 19.45 -3.42 -16.90
CA GLY A 20 18.90 -3.32 -15.55
C GLY A 20 18.59 -1.90 -15.09
N ASN A 21 19.19 -0.90 -15.73
CA ASN A 21 18.88 0.51 -15.45
C ASN A 21 17.73 1.09 -16.28
N LEU A 22 17.22 0.31 -17.23
CA LEU A 22 15.97 0.66 -17.89
C LEU A 22 14.83 0.27 -16.98
N ALA A 23 14.00 1.23 -16.64
CA ALA A 23 12.76 0.97 -15.92
C ALA A 23 11.88 0.05 -16.77
N GLN A 24 11.97 -1.24 -16.54
CA GLN A 24 11.26 -2.24 -17.32
C GLN A 24 9.78 -2.39 -16.94
N GLY A 25 9.25 -1.46 -16.13
CA GLY A 25 7.87 -1.53 -15.65
C GLY A 25 7.55 -2.80 -14.85
N LYS A 26 8.56 -3.47 -14.32
CA LYS A 26 8.46 -4.77 -13.68
C LYS A 26 8.27 -4.59 -12.17
N MET A 27 7.21 -5.14 -11.63
CA MET A 27 7.09 -5.29 -10.18
C MET A 27 7.93 -6.46 -9.70
N THR A 28 8.66 -6.24 -8.61
CA THR A 28 9.45 -7.27 -7.93
C THR A 28 8.79 -7.57 -6.59
N LEU A 29 8.46 -8.84 -6.35
CA LEU A 29 7.96 -9.26 -5.05
C LEU A 29 9.12 -9.24 -4.05
N LEU A 30 9.00 -8.41 -3.02
CA LEU A 30 10.02 -8.25 -1.99
C LEU A 30 9.76 -9.13 -0.78
N GLN A 31 8.51 -9.18 -0.33
CA GLN A 31 8.15 -9.92 0.88
C GLN A 31 6.68 -10.33 0.86
N THR A 32 6.39 -11.46 1.47
CA THR A 32 5.03 -11.92 1.76
C THR A 32 4.96 -12.31 3.24
N GLN A 33 3.89 -11.89 3.91
CA GLN A 33 3.60 -12.24 5.30
C GLN A 33 2.19 -12.80 5.38
N THR A 34 1.99 -13.76 6.26
CA THR A 34 0.66 -14.32 6.56
C THR A 34 0.29 -13.99 7.99
N ALA A 35 -0.82 -13.29 8.17
CA ALA A 35 -1.38 -13.04 9.48
C ALA A 35 -2.02 -14.34 10.03
N SER A 36 -1.66 -14.71 11.24
CA SER A 36 -2.24 -15.85 11.96
C SER A 36 -2.32 -15.51 13.42
N SER A 37 -3.49 -15.15 13.91
CA SER A 37 -3.75 -14.74 15.30
C SER A 37 -2.78 -13.65 15.80
N SER A 38 -2.38 -12.76 14.93
CA SER A 38 -1.44 -11.67 15.22
C SER A 38 -2.18 -10.34 15.31
N SER A 39 -1.81 -9.53 16.30
CA SER A 39 -2.31 -8.16 16.44
C SER A 39 -1.66 -7.18 15.44
N SER A 40 -0.49 -7.52 14.93
CA SER A 40 0.23 -6.74 13.92
C SER A 40 1.08 -7.63 13.02
N ILE A 41 1.39 -7.12 11.84
CA ILE A 41 2.36 -7.69 10.91
C ILE A 41 3.34 -6.59 10.54
N ASP A 42 4.62 -6.87 10.71
CA ASP A 42 5.69 -5.90 10.49
C ASP A 42 6.52 -6.26 9.25
N PHE A 43 6.62 -5.32 8.34
CA PHE A 43 7.55 -5.38 7.22
C PHE A 43 8.79 -4.55 7.58
N THR A 44 9.85 -5.22 8.02
CA THR A 44 11.06 -4.58 8.57
C THR A 44 12.29 -4.70 7.69
N SER A 45 12.18 -5.36 6.56
CA SER A 45 13.28 -5.57 5.61
C SER A 45 12.86 -5.25 4.19
N ASN A 46 13.83 -4.99 3.33
CA ASN A 46 13.66 -4.71 1.91
C ASN A 46 12.80 -3.47 1.59
N ILE A 47 12.60 -2.58 2.57
CA ILE A 47 11.97 -1.28 2.37
C ILE A 47 13.04 -0.24 2.66
N ASP A 48 13.68 0.25 1.62
CA ASP A 48 14.81 1.17 1.67
C ASP A 48 14.80 2.11 0.45
N SER A 49 15.90 2.76 0.15
CA SER A 49 16.00 3.68 -0.99
C SER A 49 16.20 3.00 -2.35
N THR A 50 16.18 1.66 -2.42
CA THR A 50 16.41 0.93 -3.67
C THR A 50 15.31 1.15 -4.69
N TYR A 51 14.08 1.25 -4.23
CA TYR A 51 12.91 1.46 -5.09
C TYR A 51 12.22 2.78 -4.77
N PRO A 52 11.81 3.54 -5.79
CA PRO A 52 11.11 4.80 -5.58
C PRO A 52 9.65 4.64 -5.13
N ILE A 53 9.07 3.47 -5.34
CA ILE A 53 7.65 3.17 -5.04
C ILE A 53 7.54 1.75 -4.48
N TYR A 54 6.80 1.61 -3.40
CA TYR A 54 6.43 0.34 -2.79
C TYR A 54 4.92 0.17 -2.85
N LEU A 55 4.46 -1.01 -3.27
CA LEU A 55 3.06 -1.40 -3.28
C LEU A 55 2.82 -2.45 -2.19
N PHE A 56 1.93 -2.14 -1.28
CA PHE A 56 1.44 -3.11 -0.29
C PHE A 56 0.10 -3.65 -0.77
N LYS A 57 -0.02 -4.96 -0.79
CA LYS A 57 -1.25 -5.64 -1.16
C LYS A 57 -1.77 -6.46 0.00
N PHE A 58 -3.00 -6.22 0.37
CA PHE A 58 -3.70 -6.93 1.44
C PHE A 58 -4.72 -7.89 0.81
N ILE A 59 -4.74 -9.12 1.27
CA ILE A 59 -5.60 -10.15 0.70
C ILE A 59 -6.27 -10.90 1.83
N ASN A 60 -7.60 -10.85 1.84
CA ASN A 60 -8.43 -11.66 2.74
C ASN A 60 -8.05 -11.50 4.23
N ILE A 61 -7.96 -10.25 4.68
CA ILE A 61 -7.68 -9.93 6.07
C ILE A 61 -8.99 -9.99 6.87
N HIS A 62 -9.03 -10.85 7.87
CA HIS A 62 -10.15 -10.99 8.80
C HIS A 62 -9.72 -10.55 10.20
N PRO A 63 -10.51 -9.76 10.91
CA PRO A 63 -10.25 -9.45 12.30
C PRO A 63 -10.61 -10.61 13.21
N ALA A 64 -10.03 -10.65 14.38
CA ALA A 64 -10.37 -11.63 15.43
C ALA A 64 -11.56 -11.17 16.30
N SER A 65 -12.01 -9.93 16.15
CA SER A 65 -13.10 -9.32 16.91
C SER A 65 -13.91 -8.39 16.02
N ASP A 66 -15.19 -8.30 16.31
CA ASP A 66 -16.11 -7.39 15.61
C ASP A 66 -15.77 -5.91 15.88
N ASN A 67 -16.22 -5.05 14.98
CA ASN A 67 -16.03 -3.61 15.02
C ASN A 67 -14.56 -3.18 15.11
N THR A 68 -13.70 -3.87 14.41
CA THR A 68 -12.26 -3.62 14.38
C THR A 68 -11.89 -2.90 13.08
N GLY A 69 -10.99 -1.92 13.18
CA GLY A 69 -10.38 -1.24 12.04
C GLY A 69 -9.06 -1.89 11.63
N PHE A 70 -8.80 -1.90 10.33
CA PHE A 70 -7.48 -2.23 9.80
C PHE A 70 -6.69 -0.94 9.58
N THR A 71 -5.49 -0.87 10.15
CA THR A 71 -4.67 0.35 10.15
C THR A 71 -3.24 0.06 9.70
N VAL A 72 -2.55 1.10 9.24
CA VAL A 72 -1.14 1.03 8.87
C VAL A 72 -0.34 2.14 9.53
N GLY A 73 0.85 1.80 10.01
CA GLY A 73 1.84 2.75 10.53
C GLY A 73 3.15 2.64 9.77
N PHE A 74 3.91 3.72 9.73
CA PHE A 74 5.22 3.78 9.09
C PHE A 74 6.29 4.24 10.07
N ARG A 75 7.54 3.81 9.83
CA ARG A 75 8.73 4.26 10.55
C ARG A 75 9.58 5.14 9.63
N ASP A 76 10.26 6.12 10.20
CA ASP A 76 11.16 7.04 9.51
C ASP A 76 12.61 6.98 10.02
N GLY A 77 13.02 5.80 10.49
CA GLY A 77 14.38 5.52 10.93
C GLY A 77 14.51 5.10 12.40
N GLY A 78 13.44 5.24 13.19
CA GLY A 78 13.37 4.77 14.58
C GLY A 78 12.84 3.35 14.70
N SER A 79 12.59 2.93 15.95
CA SER A 79 11.89 1.68 16.27
C SER A 79 10.37 1.85 16.37
N SER A 80 9.89 3.08 16.52
CA SER A 80 8.47 3.42 16.65
C SER A 80 7.83 3.62 15.28
N TYR A 81 6.54 3.30 15.17
CA TYR A 81 5.74 3.55 13.96
C TYR A 81 5.09 4.94 14.03
N ASP A 82 5.92 5.97 14.06
CA ASP A 82 5.55 7.36 14.30
C ASP A 82 5.90 8.32 13.14
N ALA A 83 6.16 7.78 11.96
CA ALA A 83 6.38 8.60 10.79
C ALA A 83 5.18 9.53 10.52
N THR A 84 5.46 10.81 10.37
CA THR A 84 4.44 11.84 10.12
C THR A 84 3.79 11.65 8.75
N LYS A 85 2.47 11.67 8.71
CA LYS A 85 1.66 11.46 7.50
C LYS A 85 0.57 12.51 7.35
N THR A 86 0.24 12.80 6.11
CA THR A 86 -0.97 13.53 5.73
C THR A 86 -1.75 12.67 4.75
N SER A 87 -3.03 12.48 4.99
CA SER A 87 -3.88 11.62 4.20
C SER A 87 -5.29 12.17 4.09
N THR A 88 -6.02 11.65 3.12
CA THR A 88 -7.46 11.87 2.96
C THR A 88 -8.17 10.54 2.82
N PHE A 89 -9.37 10.44 3.36
CA PHE A 89 -10.15 9.21 3.35
C PHE A 89 -11.51 9.43 2.68
N PHE A 90 -11.75 8.67 1.61
CA PHE A 90 -13.04 8.63 0.92
C PHE A 90 -13.65 7.24 1.07
N ARG A 91 -14.94 7.20 1.33
CA ARG A 91 -15.70 5.95 1.40
C ARG A 91 -16.79 5.93 0.35
N SER A 92 -16.78 4.90 -0.49
CA SER A 92 -17.91 4.51 -1.32
C SER A 92 -18.61 3.32 -0.68
N ARG A 93 -19.92 3.42 -0.49
CA ARG A 93 -20.74 2.37 0.08
C ARG A 93 -21.93 2.10 -0.83
N GLN A 94 -22.22 0.84 -1.01
CA GLN A 94 -23.44 0.37 -1.66
C GLN A 94 -23.96 -0.82 -0.88
N GLU A 95 -25.23 -0.77 -0.49
CA GLU A 95 -25.90 -1.92 0.10
C GLU A 95 -26.24 -2.93 -0.99
N GLU A 96 -26.13 -4.21 -0.66
CA GLU A 96 -26.38 -5.31 -1.59
C GLU A 96 -27.84 -5.34 -2.07
N ASP A 97 -28.76 -4.97 -1.22
CA ASP A 97 -30.19 -4.86 -1.53
C ASP A 97 -30.56 -3.59 -2.32
N GLY A 98 -29.59 -2.74 -2.59
CA GLY A 98 -29.79 -1.47 -3.29
C GLY A 98 -30.48 -0.38 -2.46
N SER A 99 -30.71 -0.59 -1.18
CA SER A 99 -31.43 0.34 -0.29
C SER A 99 -30.66 1.65 -0.07
N ALA A 100 -29.34 1.62 -0.15
CA ALA A 100 -28.49 2.81 0.00
C ALA A 100 -27.22 2.72 -0.83
N ALA A 101 -26.87 3.87 -1.43
CA ALA A 101 -25.57 4.10 -2.04
C ALA A 101 -25.06 5.48 -1.61
N SER A 102 -23.79 5.56 -1.24
CA SER A 102 -23.19 6.83 -0.84
C SER A 102 -21.71 6.91 -1.22
N LEU A 103 -21.28 8.14 -1.50
CA LEU A 103 -19.87 8.51 -1.56
C LEU A 103 -19.67 9.62 -0.54
N SER A 104 -18.78 9.41 0.42
CA SER A 104 -18.52 10.36 1.49
C SER A 104 -17.03 10.63 1.68
N TYR A 105 -16.73 11.84 2.09
CA TYR A 105 -15.44 12.23 2.60
C TYR A 105 -15.47 12.10 4.13
N GLU A 106 -14.59 11.26 4.66
CA GLU A 106 -14.61 10.87 6.08
C GLU A 106 -13.50 11.58 6.84
N THR A 107 -13.79 12.77 7.32
CA THR A 107 -12.81 13.63 8.03
C THR A 107 -12.26 13.02 9.31
N SER A 108 -12.98 12.10 9.93
CA SER A 108 -12.53 11.40 11.15
C SER A 108 -11.39 10.41 10.91
N TYR A 109 -11.12 10.06 9.67
CA TYR A 109 -10.04 9.15 9.28
C TYR A 109 -8.90 9.87 8.56
N ASP A 110 -9.00 11.18 8.37
CA ASP A 110 -7.92 11.98 7.81
C ASP A 110 -6.81 12.19 8.82
N LEU A 111 -5.60 12.22 8.34
CA LEU A 111 -4.44 12.62 9.10
C LEU A 111 -3.84 13.90 8.53
N ALA A 112 -3.63 14.90 9.38
CA ALA A 112 -3.00 16.17 9.02
C ALA A 112 -1.67 16.30 9.79
N GLN A 113 -0.57 15.92 9.18
CA GLN A 113 0.76 15.89 9.81
C GLN A 113 0.75 15.12 11.15
N SER A 114 0.09 13.98 11.17
CA SER A 114 -0.05 13.14 12.36
C SER A 114 0.88 11.93 12.32
N THR A 115 1.29 11.50 13.51
CA THR A 115 2.02 10.26 13.74
C THR A 115 1.11 9.05 13.96
N ASP A 116 -0.20 9.27 14.08
CA ASP A 116 -1.18 8.22 14.32
C ASP A 116 -1.21 7.20 13.18
N PHE A 117 -1.68 5.99 13.47
CA PHE A 117 -1.89 4.97 12.45
C PHE A 117 -3.00 5.40 11.49
N GLN A 118 -2.73 5.25 10.20
CA GLN A 118 -3.72 5.50 9.16
C GLN A 118 -4.75 4.38 9.12
N SER A 119 -6.01 4.71 9.25
CA SER A 119 -7.08 3.75 9.01
C SER A 119 -7.22 3.45 7.52
N LEU A 120 -7.29 2.17 7.18
CA LEU A 120 -7.52 1.68 5.82
C LEU A 120 -8.94 1.11 5.66
N SER A 121 -9.62 0.83 6.78
CA SER A 121 -11.02 0.45 6.79
C SER A 121 -11.77 1.32 7.79
N ALA A 122 -13.03 1.62 7.53
CA ALA A 122 -13.90 2.07 8.61
C ALA A 122 -13.95 0.98 9.70
N ASN A 123 -14.10 1.37 10.97
CA ASN A 123 -14.13 0.43 12.12
C ASN A 123 -15.40 -0.47 12.10
N THR A 124 -15.58 -1.21 11.03
CA THR A 124 -16.78 -2.01 10.77
C THR A 124 -16.45 -3.41 10.30
N LEU A 125 -15.19 -3.81 10.33
CA LEU A 125 -14.84 -5.19 10.05
C LEU A 125 -15.38 -6.09 11.14
N VAL A 126 -15.99 -7.19 10.74
CA VAL A 126 -16.56 -8.20 11.63
C VAL A 126 -15.88 -9.54 11.40
N THR A 127 -16.14 -10.48 12.31
CA THR A 127 -15.54 -11.82 12.31
C THR A 127 -16.21 -12.78 11.34
N ASP A 128 -17.28 -12.38 10.67
CA ASP A 128 -18.02 -13.22 9.74
C ASP A 128 -17.17 -13.64 8.54
N ASN A 129 -17.34 -14.88 8.10
CA ASN A 129 -16.52 -15.48 7.05
C ASN A 129 -16.72 -14.86 5.66
N ASP A 130 -17.80 -14.12 5.46
CA ASP A 130 -18.14 -13.44 4.22
C ASP A 130 -17.63 -12.00 4.15
N GLN A 131 -17.04 -11.49 5.23
CA GLN A 131 -16.46 -10.16 5.29
C GLN A 131 -14.95 -10.20 5.44
N CYS A 132 -14.25 -9.53 4.55
CA CYS A 132 -12.81 -9.38 4.63
C CYS A 132 -12.36 -8.01 4.14
N PHE A 133 -11.16 -7.61 4.52
CA PHE A 133 -10.47 -6.47 3.94
C PHE A 133 -9.50 -6.96 2.86
N SER A 134 -9.57 -6.36 1.66
CA SER A 134 -8.61 -6.56 0.58
C SER A 134 -8.30 -5.23 -0.10
N GLY A 135 -7.03 -4.97 -0.43
CA GLY A 135 -6.59 -3.73 -1.06
C GLY A 135 -5.17 -3.78 -1.57
#